data_ed2d7766b97f8c3695a0de9cf90e3798
#
_entry.id   ed2d7766b97f8c3695a0de9cf90e3798
#
_cell.length_a   1.000
_cell.length_b   1.000
_cell.length_c   1.000
_cell.angle_alpha   90.00
_cell.angle_beta   90.00
_cell.angle_gamma   90.00
#
_symmetry.space_group_name_H-M   'P 1'
#
loop_
_entity.id
_entity.type
_entity.pdbx_description
1 polymer ?
#
loop_
_entity_poly.entity_id
_entity_poly.type
_entity_poly.pdbx_seq_one_letter_code
_entity_poly.pdbx_strand_id
1 'polypeptide(L)'
;MPLDMYKERNPLPVVLIALFDKNKILLAKRKREPYKGFYGILGGRQTFGMLTKDIVKKEVLEETGFSLKEDSIETRGLYSEILLDKEGNPKDHFIFRVCKAHIDDKITENLEKTDIEKFEWFDLPLPEEIKAKVIPTDMIMLEHVLSDNKHDFKEFVMQETENTNELKIVYSK
;
A
#
# COMPACT_ATOMS: atom_id res chain seq x y z
N MET A 1 6.36 5.47 -30.10
CA MET A 1 5.33 6.12 -29.29
C MET A 1 5.72 7.58 -29.12
N PRO A 2 4.89 8.57 -29.50
CA PRO A 2 5.27 9.98 -29.40
C PRO A 2 5.46 10.38 -27.93
N LEU A 3 6.62 10.90 -27.59
CA LEU A 3 6.97 11.44 -26.26
C LEU A 3 6.02 12.53 -25.76
N ASP A 4 5.25 13.15 -26.66
CA ASP A 4 4.32 14.24 -26.32
C ASP A 4 3.06 13.80 -25.55
N MET A 5 2.68 12.51 -25.63
CA MET A 5 1.49 12.00 -24.98
C MET A 5 1.63 11.89 -23.44
N TYR A 6 2.86 11.94 -22.90
CA TYR A 6 3.15 11.78 -21.47
C TYR A 6 3.64 13.08 -20.79
N LYS A 7 3.69 14.20 -21.50
CA LYS A 7 4.24 15.46 -20.97
C LYS A 7 3.48 16.05 -19.78
N GLU A 8 2.25 15.63 -19.52
CA GLU A 8 1.40 16.24 -18.49
C GLU A 8 1.11 15.33 -17.27
N ARG A 9 1.53 14.06 -17.28
CA ARG A 9 1.27 13.14 -16.18
C ARG A 9 2.57 12.59 -15.59
N ASN A 10 2.89 13.00 -14.39
CA ASN A 10 4.01 12.43 -13.62
C ASN A 10 3.53 11.24 -12.79
N PRO A 11 4.36 10.21 -12.60
CA PRO A 11 4.09 9.17 -11.63
C PRO A 11 3.85 9.76 -10.24
N LEU A 12 2.89 9.19 -9.51
CA LEU A 12 2.52 9.63 -8.17
C LEU A 12 3.37 8.86 -7.13
N PRO A 13 4.25 9.54 -6.41
CA PRO A 13 4.98 8.92 -5.32
C PRO A 13 4.06 8.71 -4.10
N VAL A 14 4.09 7.49 -3.56
CA VAL A 14 3.27 7.05 -2.42
C VAL A 14 4.16 6.31 -1.43
N VAL A 15 3.92 6.51 -0.15
CA VAL A 15 4.52 5.73 0.92
C VAL A 15 3.49 4.73 1.44
N LEU A 16 3.81 3.44 1.39
CA LEU A 16 3.00 2.36 1.98
C LEU A 16 3.65 1.89 3.27
N ILE A 17 2.83 1.59 4.28
CA ILE A 17 3.28 1.34 5.64
C ILE A 17 2.69 0.02 6.14
N ALA A 18 3.51 -1.04 6.17
CA ALA A 18 3.17 -2.25 6.88
C ALA A 18 3.36 -2.00 8.38
N LEU A 19 2.25 -1.72 9.06
CA LEU A 19 2.24 -1.34 10.48
C LEU A 19 1.96 -2.56 11.36
N PHE A 20 2.87 -2.82 12.29
CA PHE A 20 2.82 -3.97 13.19
C PHE A 20 2.67 -3.58 14.65
N ASP A 21 1.92 -4.39 15.38
CA ASP A 21 1.96 -4.47 16.84
C ASP A 21 2.20 -5.92 17.25
N LYS A 22 3.38 -6.22 17.82
CA LYS A 22 3.80 -7.60 18.14
C LYS A 22 3.64 -8.52 16.94
N ASN A 23 2.73 -9.51 17.04
CA ASN A 23 2.43 -10.49 15.99
C ASN A 23 1.17 -10.14 15.19
N LYS A 24 0.79 -8.87 15.12
CA LYS A 24 -0.37 -8.40 14.35
C LYS A 24 0.04 -7.37 13.32
N ILE A 25 -0.71 -7.32 12.23
CA ILE A 25 -0.61 -6.30 11.19
C ILE A 25 -1.91 -5.54 11.06
N LEU A 26 -1.81 -4.23 10.83
CA LEU A 26 -2.95 -3.37 10.51
C LEU A 26 -3.15 -3.31 9.00
N LEU A 27 -4.37 -3.61 8.55
CA LEU A 27 -4.77 -3.48 7.16
C LEU A 27 -5.98 -2.55 7.04
N ALA A 28 -6.04 -1.82 5.93
CA ALA A 28 -7.13 -0.91 5.60
C ALA A 28 -8.14 -1.60 4.68
N LYS A 29 -9.40 -1.70 5.10
CA LYS A 29 -10.47 -2.25 4.24
C LYS A 29 -11.04 -1.17 3.33
N ARG A 30 -10.87 -1.32 2.02
CA ARG A 30 -11.33 -0.35 1.04
C ARG A 30 -12.85 -0.24 0.98
N LYS A 31 -13.35 0.98 0.99
CA LYS A 31 -14.79 1.30 0.82
C LYS A 31 -15.13 1.72 -0.61
N ARG A 32 -14.14 1.91 -1.49
CA ARG A 32 -14.30 2.39 -2.88
C ARG A 32 -13.65 1.45 -3.90
N GLU A 33 -14.18 1.49 -5.12
CA GLU A 33 -13.57 0.81 -6.26
C GLU A 33 -12.23 1.48 -6.68
N PRO A 34 -11.29 0.78 -7.31
CA PRO A 34 -11.27 -0.67 -7.46
C PRO A 34 -10.98 -1.37 -6.13
N TYR A 35 -11.24 -2.67 -6.06
CA TYR A 35 -11.02 -3.50 -4.87
C TYR A 35 -11.88 -3.15 -3.65
N LYS A 36 -13.09 -2.64 -3.84
CA LYS A 36 -14.03 -2.42 -2.72
C LYS A 36 -14.23 -3.70 -1.91
N GLY A 37 -14.02 -3.61 -0.59
CA GLY A 37 -14.10 -4.74 0.34
C GLY A 37 -12.80 -5.53 0.50
N PHE A 38 -11.77 -5.28 -0.32
CA PHE A 38 -10.44 -5.83 -0.15
C PHE A 38 -9.66 -5.05 0.92
N TYR A 39 -8.59 -5.67 1.39
CA TYR A 39 -7.64 -5.06 2.31
C TYR A 39 -6.40 -4.55 1.56
N GLY A 40 -5.89 -3.41 1.99
CA GLY A 40 -4.64 -2.82 1.50
C GLY A 40 -3.71 -2.46 2.65
N ILE A 41 -2.46 -2.16 2.31
CA ILE A 41 -1.48 -1.62 3.23
C ILE A 41 -1.81 -0.14 3.48
N LEU A 42 -1.66 0.31 4.74
CA LEU A 42 -1.79 1.71 5.12
C LEU A 42 -0.84 2.59 4.30
N GLY A 43 -1.23 3.82 3.95
CA GLY A 43 -0.31 4.70 3.26
C GLY A 43 -0.90 6.01 2.76
N GLY A 44 -0.02 6.86 2.29
CA GLY A 44 -0.36 8.19 1.80
C GLY A 44 0.59 8.70 0.72
N ARG A 45 0.20 9.81 0.09
CA ARG A 45 1.03 10.46 -0.93
C ARG A 45 2.31 11.03 -0.32
N GLN A 46 3.41 10.93 -1.05
CA GLN A 46 4.64 11.63 -0.71
C GLN A 46 4.38 13.13 -0.66
N THR A 47 4.58 13.75 0.49
CA THR A 47 4.46 15.20 0.65
C THR A 47 5.76 15.87 0.21
N PHE A 48 5.65 16.91 -0.62
CA PHE A 48 6.81 17.68 -1.08
C PHE A 48 7.61 18.25 0.11
N GLY A 49 8.92 18.08 0.08
CA GLY A 49 9.83 18.59 1.13
C GLY A 49 9.91 17.75 2.40
N MET A 50 9.17 16.62 2.49
CA MET A 50 9.23 15.73 3.66
C MET A 50 10.07 14.48 3.40
N LEU A 51 10.82 14.05 4.41
CA LEU A 51 11.52 12.78 4.40
C LEU A 51 10.53 11.62 4.58
N THR A 52 10.89 10.44 4.07
CA THR A 52 10.02 9.24 4.13
C THR A 52 9.56 8.91 5.55
N LYS A 53 10.48 8.93 6.53
CA LYS A 53 10.12 8.61 7.93
C LYS A 53 9.17 9.63 8.55
N ASP A 54 9.26 10.90 8.15
CA ASP A 54 8.35 11.94 8.63
C ASP A 54 6.95 11.76 8.05
N ILE A 55 6.86 11.33 6.78
CA ILE A 55 5.58 10.97 6.16
C ILE A 55 4.97 9.76 6.88
N VAL A 56 5.77 8.71 7.14
CA VAL A 56 5.29 7.52 7.87
C VAL A 56 4.73 7.92 9.24
N LYS A 57 5.46 8.72 10.01
CA LYS A 57 5.00 9.21 11.32
C LYS A 57 3.71 10.01 11.21
N LYS A 58 3.64 10.91 10.22
CA LYS A 58 2.46 11.75 9.96
C LYS A 58 1.24 10.91 9.61
N GLU A 59 1.34 10.04 8.58
CA GLU A 59 0.20 9.23 8.10
C GLU A 59 -0.30 8.29 9.20
N VAL A 60 0.59 7.61 9.93
CA VAL A 60 0.19 6.74 11.04
C VAL A 60 -0.52 7.53 12.14
N LEU A 61 0.01 8.69 12.53
CA LEU A 61 -0.63 9.52 13.56
C LEU A 61 -2.01 10.03 13.09
N GLU A 62 -2.12 10.51 11.86
CA GLU A 62 -3.36 11.06 11.31
C GLU A 62 -4.43 10.00 11.13
N GLU A 63 -4.05 8.79 10.71
CA GLU A 63 -5.00 7.73 10.40
C GLU A 63 -5.33 6.82 11.57
N THR A 64 -4.40 6.63 12.50
CA THR A 64 -4.58 5.67 13.61
C THR A 64 -4.52 6.29 14.99
N GLY A 65 -3.98 7.50 15.11
CA GLY A 65 -3.70 8.13 16.40
C GLY A 65 -2.43 7.62 17.09
N PHE A 66 -1.72 6.65 16.52
CA PHE A 66 -0.47 6.15 17.09
C PHE A 66 0.71 7.05 16.76
N SER A 67 1.60 7.25 17.74
CA SER A 67 2.88 7.92 17.55
C SER A 67 3.98 6.88 17.35
N LEU A 68 4.80 7.08 16.31
CA LEU A 68 5.95 6.22 16.01
C LEU A 68 7.27 6.86 16.41
N LYS A 69 8.18 6.04 16.93
CA LYS A 69 9.58 6.39 17.06
C LYS A 69 10.28 6.22 15.72
N GLU A 70 11.29 7.04 15.45
CA GLU A 70 12.01 7.01 14.17
C GLU A 70 12.77 5.70 13.93
N ASP A 71 13.32 5.12 14.99
CA ASP A 71 14.03 3.84 14.98
C ASP A 71 13.12 2.62 14.78
N SER A 72 11.79 2.77 14.99
CA SER A 72 10.80 1.75 14.69
C SER A 72 10.42 1.67 13.20
N ILE A 73 10.97 2.54 12.34
CA ILE A 73 10.61 2.68 10.93
C ILE A 73 11.78 2.23 10.04
N GLU A 74 11.53 1.24 9.19
CA GLU A 74 12.50 0.69 8.24
C GLU A 74 11.94 0.75 6.82
N THR A 75 12.72 1.25 5.85
CA THR A 75 12.40 1.17 4.42
C THR A 75 12.72 -0.24 3.91
N ARG A 76 11.77 -0.91 3.25
CA ARG A 76 11.87 -2.31 2.83
C ARG A 76 11.96 -2.50 1.33
N GLY A 77 11.41 -1.59 0.51
CA GLY A 77 11.48 -1.72 -0.93
C GLY A 77 10.91 -0.52 -1.67
N LEU A 78 11.22 -0.49 -2.96
CA LEU A 78 10.70 0.45 -3.95
C LEU A 78 9.96 -0.34 -5.04
N TYR A 79 8.79 0.14 -5.45
CA TYR A 79 7.95 -0.53 -6.45
C TYR A 79 7.40 0.50 -7.42
N SER A 80 7.25 0.09 -8.68
CA SER A 80 6.57 0.85 -9.72
C SER A 80 5.31 0.08 -10.14
N GLU A 81 4.16 0.74 -10.15
CA GLU A 81 2.90 0.14 -10.58
C GLU A 81 2.23 1.02 -11.63
N ILE A 82 2.07 0.46 -12.84
CA ILE A 82 1.32 1.09 -13.91
C ILE A 82 -0.08 0.45 -13.95
N LEU A 83 -1.09 1.30 -13.91
CA LEU A 83 -2.48 0.89 -14.11
C LEU A 83 -2.90 1.20 -15.53
N LEU A 84 -3.35 0.18 -16.25
CA LEU A 84 -3.93 0.29 -17.58
C LEU A 84 -5.46 0.28 -17.51
N ASP A 85 -6.09 1.00 -18.41
CA ASP A 85 -7.52 0.87 -18.67
C ASP A 85 -7.84 -0.47 -19.38
N LYS A 86 -9.13 -0.71 -19.70
CA LYS A 86 -9.58 -1.93 -20.40
C LYS A 86 -8.99 -2.06 -21.80
N GLU A 87 -8.74 -0.95 -22.47
CA GLU A 87 -8.15 -0.86 -23.79
C GLU A 87 -6.63 -1.02 -23.78
N GLY A 88 -6.01 -1.07 -22.61
CA GLY A 88 -4.56 -1.20 -22.42
C GLY A 88 -3.80 0.12 -22.45
N ASN A 89 -4.47 1.26 -22.31
CA ASN A 89 -3.80 2.55 -22.22
C ASN A 89 -3.42 2.88 -20.78
N PRO A 90 -2.27 3.53 -20.52
CA PRO A 90 -1.88 3.96 -19.19
C PRO A 90 -2.87 4.96 -18.58
N LYS A 91 -3.42 4.62 -17.41
CA LYS A 91 -4.38 5.42 -16.66
C LYS A 91 -3.75 6.10 -15.46
N ASP A 92 -3.01 5.34 -14.67
CA ASP A 92 -2.27 5.83 -13.51
C ASP A 92 -0.88 5.17 -13.44
N HIS A 93 0.06 5.84 -12.77
CA HIS A 93 1.39 5.31 -12.49
C HIS A 93 1.79 5.71 -11.07
N PHE A 94 2.05 4.72 -10.23
CA PHE A 94 2.46 4.92 -8.84
C PHE A 94 3.90 4.49 -8.63
N ILE A 95 4.63 5.22 -7.79
CA ILE A 95 5.92 4.81 -7.26
C ILE A 95 5.75 4.61 -5.77
N PHE A 96 5.68 3.35 -5.34
CA PHE A 96 5.51 3.00 -3.94
C PHE A 96 6.85 2.82 -3.24
N ARG A 97 7.02 3.52 -2.14
CA ARG A 97 8.06 3.23 -1.15
C ARG A 97 7.42 2.51 0.02
N VAL A 98 7.81 1.25 0.23
CA VAL A 98 7.24 0.41 1.30
C VAL A 98 8.11 0.49 2.53
N CYS A 99 7.48 0.79 3.65
CA CYS A 99 8.10 0.84 4.98
C CYS A 99 7.48 -0.21 5.89
N LYS A 100 8.30 -0.79 6.77
CA LYS A 100 7.90 -1.57 7.93
C LYS A 100 7.97 -0.67 9.15
N ALA A 101 6.92 -0.67 9.97
CA ALA A 101 6.89 0.11 11.19
C ALA A 101 6.26 -0.69 12.34
N HIS A 102 6.72 -0.43 13.57
CA HIS A 102 6.20 -1.08 14.77
C HIS A 102 5.67 -0.03 15.76
N ILE A 103 4.54 -0.32 16.35
CA ILE A 103 3.99 0.46 17.48
C ILE A 103 4.21 -0.26 18.80
N ASP A 104 4.40 0.53 19.85
CA ASP A 104 4.53 0.04 21.23
C ASP A 104 3.27 0.32 22.07
N ASP A 105 2.28 1.01 21.49
CA ASP A 105 1.04 1.39 22.16
C ASP A 105 0.04 0.23 22.23
N LYS A 106 -0.96 0.36 23.10
CA LYS A 106 -2.05 -0.62 23.18
C LYS A 106 -2.84 -0.62 21.88
N ILE A 107 -3.14 -1.82 21.38
CA ILE A 107 -4.01 -2.02 20.23
C ILE A 107 -5.38 -1.40 20.52
N THR A 108 -5.84 -0.58 19.58
CA THR A 108 -7.21 -0.11 19.56
C THR A 108 -7.96 -0.92 18.50
N GLU A 109 -8.95 -1.70 18.91
CA GLU A 109 -9.76 -2.48 17.98
C GLU A 109 -10.69 -1.57 17.17
N ASN A 110 -10.90 -1.92 15.89
CA ASN A 110 -11.88 -1.27 14.99
C ASN A 110 -11.70 0.24 14.83
N LEU A 111 -10.54 0.66 14.34
CA LEU A 111 -10.31 2.05 13.99
C LEU A 111 -11.09 2.42 12.72
N GLU A 112 -12.10 3.27 12.89
CA GLU A 112 -12.78 3.95 11.77
C GLU A 112 -12.39 5.41 11.79
N LYS A 113 -11.69 5.86 10.76
CA LYS A 113 -11.23 7.23 10.73
C LYS A 113 -11.83 8.07 9.62
N THR A 114 -12.13 7.48 8.49
CA THR A 114 -12.64 8.18 7.32
C THR A 114 -13.78 7.42 6.67
N ASP A 115 -14.59 8.10 5.85
CA ASP A 115 -15.62 7.46 5.01
C ASP A 115 -15.04 6.57 3.90
N ILE A 116 -13.71 6.55 3.75
CA ILE A 116 -13.01 5.83 2.68
C ILE A 116 -12.53 4.46 3.14
N GLU A 117 -11.95 4.38 4.33
CA GLU A 117 -11.26 3.17 4.79
C GLU A 117 -11.63 2.81 6.23
N LYS A 118 -11.62 1.51 6.52
CA LYS A 118 -11.73 0.93 7.86
C LYS A 118 -10.48 0.13 8.15
N PHE A 119 -9.88 0.32 9.32
CA PHE A 119 -8.68 -0.40 9.76
C PHE A 119 -9.04 -1.60 10.62
N GLU A 120 -8.39 -2.74 10.35
CA GLU A 120 -8.55 -3.97 11.13
C GLU A 120 -7.18 -4.59 11.44
N TRP A 121 -7.02 -5.11 12.67
CA TRP A 121 -5.84 -5.85 13.07
C TRP A 121 -6.00 -7.34 12.80
N PHE A 122 -5.00 -7.94 12.19
CA PHE A 122 -4.95 -9.37 11.91
C PHE A 122 -3.73 -10.02 12.55
N ASP A 123 -3.93 -11.21 13.13
CA ASP A 123 -2.83 -12.04 13.62
C ASP A 123 -1.98 -12.58 12.47
N LEU A 124 -0.68 -12.73 12.70
CA LEU A 124 0.24 -13.35 11.75
C LEU A 124 0.55 -14.82 12.16
N PRO A 125 0.68 -15.73 11.17
CA PRO A 125 0.51 -15.51 9.74
C PRO A 125 -0.95 -15.18 9.38
N LEU A 126 -1.15 -14.35 8.35
CA LEU A 126 -2.50 -14.01 7.89
C LEU A 126 -3.29 -15.27 7.54
N PRO A 127 -4.56 -15.38 7.98
CA PRO A 127 -5.47 -16.43 7.51
C PRO A 127 -5.62 -16.42 5.98
N GLU A 128 -5.76 -17.61 5.37
CA GLU A 128 -5.86 -17.71 3.90
C GLU A 128 -7.07 -16.95 3.32
N GLU A 129 -8.20 -16.92 4.04
CA GLU A 129 -9.37 -16.13 3.65
C GLU A 129 -9.13 -14.62 3.67
N ILE A 130 -8.20 -14.13 4.50
CA ILE A 130 -7.78 -12.73 4.52
C ILE A 130 -6.78 -12.45 3.41
N LYS A 131 -5.77 -13.33 3.22
CA LYS A 131 -4.81 -13.22 2.10
C LYS A 131 -5.52 -13.11 0.75
N ALA A 132 -6.54 -13.93 0.52
CA ALA A 132 -7.34 -13.91 -0.69
C ALA A 132 -8.11 -12.59 -0.90
N LYS A 133 -8.26 -11.77 0.13
CA LYS A 133 -8.92 -10.46 0.09
C LYS A 133 -7.94 -9.29 0.21
N VAL A 134 -6.64 -9.52 0.25
CA VAL A 134 -5.65 -8.43 0.14
C VAL A 134 -5.49 -8.08 -1.34
N ILE A 135 -5.33 -6.79 -1.63
CA ILE A 135 -5.01 -6.32 -2.99
C ILE A 135 -3.78 -7.09 -3.49
N PRO A 136 -3.81 -7.68 -4.70
CA PRO A 136 -2.76 -8.61 -5.15
C PRO A 136 -1.34 -8.04 -5.11
N THR A 137 -1.13 -6.78 -5.52
CA THR A 137 0.19 -6.13 -5.46
C THR A 137 0.59 -5.80 -4.03
N ASP A 138 -0.34 -5.39 -3.18
CA ASP A 138 -0.10 -5.17 -1.75
C ASP A 138 0.30 -6.48 -1.06
N MET A 139 -0.33 -7.61 -1.44
CA MET A 139 0.03 -8.93 -0.88
C MET A 139 1.48 -9.30 -1.23
N ILE A 140 1.92 -9.08 -2.47
CA ILE A 140 3.30 -9.32 -2.88
C ILE A 140 4.27 -8.43 -2.08
N MET A 141 3.96 -7.14 -1.95
CA MET A 141 4.79 -6.20 -1.17
C MET A 141 4.85 -6.61 0.32
N LEU A 142 3.71 -7.05 0.87
CA LEU A 142 3.63 -7.51 2.26
C LEU A 142 4.44 -8.78 2.49
N GLU A 143 4.39 -9.76 1.58
CA GLU A 143 5.22 -10.98 1.66
C GLU A 143 6.71 -10.65 1.68
N HIS A 144 7.16 -9.66 0.88
CA HIS A 144 8.55 -9.19 0.92
C HIS A 144 8.90 -8.56 2.28
N VAL A 145 7.99 -7.78 2.86
CA VAL A 145 8.21 -7.19 4.19
C VAL A 145 8.29 -8.28 5.27
N LEU A 146 7.44 -9.30 5.19
CA LEU A 146 7.38 -10.40 6.17
C LEU A 146 8.56 -11.38 6.04
N SER A 147 9.07 -11.59 4.83
CA SER A 147 10.19 -12.52 4.58
C SER A 147 11.56 -11.97 4.95
N ASP A 148 11.65 -10.75 5.46
CA ASP A 148 12.89 -10.01 5.70
C ASP A 148 13.82 -9.85 4.47
N ASN A 149 13.35 -10.25 3.28
CA ASN A 149 14.07 -9.98 2.05
C ASN A 149 13.93 -8.49 1.68
N LYS A 150 15.04 -7.79 1.59
CA LYS A 150 15.06 -6.44 1.03
C LYS A 150 15.04 -6.55 -0.48
N HIS A 151 14.06 -5.92 -1.10
CA HIS A 151 14.02 -5.76 -2.54
C HIS A 151 14.39 -4.33 -2.88
N ASP A 152 15.35 -4.17 -3.81
CA ASP A 152 15.77 -2.84 -4.24
C ASP A 152 14.69 -2.20 -5.09
N PHE A 153 14.13 -2.95 -6.05
CA PHE A 153 13.11 -2.45 -6.97
C PHE A 153 12.28 -3.60 -7.57
N LYS A 154 10.98 -3.38 -7.79
CA LYS A 154 10.09 -4.29 -8.52
C LYS A 154 9.02 -3.52 -9.27
N GLU A 155 8.60 -4.04 -10.44
CA GLU A 155 7.62 -3.42 -11.29
C GLU A 155 6.37 -4.30 -11.45
N PHE A 156 5.21 -3.65 -11.50
CA PHE A 156 3.92 -4.27 -11.79
C PHE A 156 3.20 -3.51 -12.90
N VAL A 157 2.49 -4.23 -13.74
CA VAL A 157 1.49 -3.66 -14.63
C VAL A 157 0.17 -4.33 -14.31
N MET A 158 -0.80 -3.51 -13.94
CA MET A 158 -2.17 -3.90 -13.63
C MET A 158 -3.08 -3.47 -14.77
N GLN A 159 -4.08 -4.26 -15.12
CA GLN A 159 -5.06 -3.91 -16.14
C GLN A 159 -6.48 -4.09 -15.63
N GLU A 160 -7.33 -3.11 -15.92
CA GLU A 160 -8.78 -3.21 -15.68
C GLU A 160 -9.37 -4.37 -16.48
N THR A 161 -10.28 -5.13 -15.84
CA THR A 161 -11.02 -6.21 -16.47
C THR A 161 -12.45 -5.79 -16.78
N GLU A 162 -13.21 -6.64 -17.49
CA GLU A 162 -14.65 -6.43 -17.69
C GLU A 162 -15.42 -6.39 -16.36
N ASN A 163 -14.94 -7.11 -15.36
CA ASN A 163 -15.44 -6.97 -14.00
C ASN A 163 -14.80 -5.72 -13.38
N THR A 164 -15.57 -4.63 -13.21
CA THR A 164 -15.11 -3.32 -12.74
C THR A 164 -14.49 -3.31 -11.36
N ASN A 165 -14.58 -4.40 -10.61
CA ASN A 165 -14.16 -4.49 -9.22
C ASN A 165 -12.76 -5.08 -9.05
N GLU A 166 -12.16 -5.64 -10.09
CA GLU A 166 -10.87 -6.32 -10.03
C GLU A 166 -9.92 -5.85 -11.12
N LEU A 167 -8.65 -5.74 -10.74
CA LEU A 167 -7.54 -5.51 -11.64
C LEU A 167 -6.73 -6.80 -11.77
N LYS A 168 -6.21 -7.06 -12.96
CA LYS A 168 -5.37 -8.23 -13.22
C LYS A 168 -3.91 -7.80 -13.32
N ILE A 169 -3.01 -8.51 -12.64
CA ILE A 169 -1.58 -8.38 -12.87
C ILE A 169 -1.25 -8.99 -14.23
N VAL A 170 -0.81 -8.16 -15.18
CA VAL A 170 -0.42 -8.59 -16.53
C VAL A 170 1.09 -8.64 -16.72
N TYR A 171 1.84 -8.01 -15.79
CA TYR A 171 3.30 -8.05 -15.76
C TYR A 171 3.80 -7.89 -14.32
N SER A 172 4.87 -8.63 -13.97
CA SER A 172 5.61 -8.48 -12.71
C SER A 172 7.06 -8.90 -12.92
N LYS A 173 8.02 -8.04 -12.53
CA LYS A 173 9.46 -8.32 -12.60
C LYS A 173 10.20 -7.77 -11.37
#